data_200cdf83937575d2ec2aa43cdc658be1
#
_entry.id   200cdf83937575d2ec2aa43cdc658be1
#
_cell.length_a   1.000
_cell.length_b   1.000
_cell.length_c   1.000
_cell.angle_alpha   90.00
_cell.angle_beta   90.00
_cell.angle_gamma   90.00
#
_symmetry.space_group_name_H-M   'P 1'
#
loop_
_entity.id
_entity.type
_entity.pdbx_description
1 polymer ?
#
loop_
_entity_poly.entity_id
_entity_poly.type
_entity_poly.pdbx_seq_one_letter_code
_entity_poly.pdbx_strand_id
1 'polypeptide(L)'
;MFLMRVLGSAEAVRRRGFAYGLGSLIGSVAGIIGGTYGTRVWAGGIYDKYVASHVTDVVADTLEKTGGDLAQAIHALTFLPQSIQQKLIDTVSAASSNAVPQVVNALEPLFLPVIQAVVFLSVWIVVRVLCRMLGRVLRGINAIPLIGGLNRILGFAFGYVSGLLNCWISSILL
;
A
#
# COMPACT_ATOMS: atom_id res chain seq x y z
N MET A 1 -4.85 0.78 -24.88
CA MET A 1 -3.71 1.00 -23.98
C MET A 1 -3.21 -0.26 -23.27
N PHE A 2 -4.09 -1.18 -22.85
CA PHE A 2 -3.77 -2.43 -22.16
C PHE A 2 -2.81 -3.33 -22.96
N LEU A 3 -3.16 -3.68 -24.20
CA LEU A 3 -2.35 -4.55 -25.08
C LEU A 3 -0.92 -3.99 -25.33
N MET A 4 -0.77 -2.69 -25.49
CA MET A 4 0.56 -2.07 -25.65
C MET A 4 1.44 -2.21 -24.42
N ARG A 5 0.88 -2.14 -23.21
CA ARG A 5 1.64 -2.35 -21.96
C ARG A 5 2.07 -3.81 -21.80
N VAL A 6 1.19 -4.76 -22.11
CA VAL A 6 1.48 -6.20 -22.05
C VAL A 6 2.54 -6.58 -23.09
N LEU A 7 2.39 -6.14 -24.34
CA LEU A 7 3.35 -6.41 -25.40
C LEU A 7 4.70 -5.71 -25.16
N GLY A 8 4.69 -4.48 -24.66
CA GLY A 8 5.92 -3.78 -24.28
C GLY A 8 6.70 -4.45 -23.15
N SER A 9 6.01 -5.01 -22.16
CA SER A 9 6.65 -5.79 -21.09
C SER A 9 7.21 -7.11 -21.62
N ALA A 10 6.49 -7.81 -22.48
CA ALA A 10 6.94 -9.06 -23.08
C ALA A 10 8.18 -8.84 -23.97
N GLU A 11 8.21 -7.79 -24.79
CA GLU A 11 9.37 -7.45 -25.62
C GLU A 11 10.59 -7.05 -24.79
N ALA A 12 10.39 -6.28 -23.71
CA ALA A 12 11.47 -5.90 -22.82
C ALA A 12 12.10 -7.12 -22.10
N VAL A 13 11.28 -8.13 -21.74
CA VAL A 13 11.75 -9.37 -21.13
C VAL A 13 12.41 -10.28 -22.15
N ARG A 14 11.90 -10.35 -23.39
CA ARG A 14 12.55 -11.09 -24.49
C ARG A 14 13.99 -10.63 -24.71
N ARG A 15 14.23 -9.31 -24.68
CA ARG A 15 15.58 -8.75 -24.84
C ARG A 15 16.48 -8.95 -23.63
N ARG A 16 15.90 -9.09 -22.44
CA ARG A 16 16.64 -9.19 -21.15
C ARG A 16 16.82 -10.61 -20.64
N GLY A 17 16.12 -11.60 -21.25
CA GLY A 17 16.23 -13.01 -20.98
C GLY A 17 15.35 -13.52 -19.83
N PHE A 18 15.26 -14.86 -19.75
CA PHE A 18 14.41 -15.58 -18.79
C PHE A 18 14.65 -15.21 -17.32
N ALA A 19 15.93 -15.10 -16.92
CA ALA A 19 16.27 -14.74 -15.54
C ALA A 19 15.69 -13.40 -15.09
N TYR A 20 15.59 -12.43 -16.01
CA TYR A 20 14.95 -11.15 -15.73
C TYR A 20 13.43 -11.28 -15.61
N GLY A 21 12.80 -12.07 -16.49
CA GLY A 21 11.37 -12.35 -16.47
C GLY A 21 10.96 -13.06 -15.20
N LEU A 22 11.69 -14.10 -14.81
CA LEU A 22 11.49 -14.86 -13.58
C LEU A 22 11.66 -13.96 -12.35
N GLY A 23 12.71 -13.15 -12.29
CA GLY A 23 12.94 -12.19 -11.21
C GLY A 23 11.81 -11.15 -11.11
N SER A 24 11.26 -10.68 -12.23
CA SER A 24 10.11 -9.77 -12.25
C SER A 24 8.84 -10.42 -11.71
N LEU A 25 8.59 -11.70 -12.07
CA LEU A 25 7.44 -12.48 -11.60
C LEU A 25 7.53 -12.75 -10.11
N ILE A 26 8.66 -13.28 -9.65
CA ILE A 26 8.94 -13.54 -8.23
C ILE A 26 8.82 -12.23 -7.44
N GLY A 27 9.36 -11.13 -7.96
CA GLY A 27 9.27 -9.82 -7.32
C GLY A 27 7.84 -9.30 -7.19
N SER A 28 6.98 -9.56 -8.19
CA SER A 28 5.57 -9.17 -8.12
C SER A 28 4.81 -10.00 -7.08
N VAL A 29 4.98 -11.32 -7.09
CA VAL A 29 4.33 -12.23 -6.12
C VAL A 29 4.84 -11.98 -4.71
N ALA A 30 6.16 -11.91 -4.51
CA ALA A 30 6.76 -11.61 -3.22
C ALA A 30 6.35 -10.23 -2.70
N GLY A 31 6.21 -9.24 -3.59
CA GLY A 31 5.73 -7.91 -3.26
C GLY A 31 4.29 -7.89 -2.74
N ILE A 32 3.41 -8.68 -3.36
CA ILE A 32 2.01 -8.82 -2.91
C ILE A 32 1.97 -9.49 -1.53
N ILE A 33 2.66 -10.62 -1.37
CA ILE A 33 2.71 -11.36 -0.10
C ILE A 33 3.32 -10.49 1.00
N GLY A 34 4.46 -9.88 0.73
CA GLY A 34 5.15 -9.00 1.67
C GLY A 34 4.34 -7.76 2.02
N GLY A 35 3.69 -7.13 1.02
CA GLY A 35 2.79 -5.99 1.22
C GLY A 35 1.60 -6.34 2.11
N THR A 36 0.94 -7.46 1.83
CA THR A 36 -0.20 -7.93 2.64
C THR A 36 0.21 -8.25 4.07
N TYR A 37 1.35 -8.93 4.25
CA TYR A 37 1.88 -9.24 5.58
C TYR A 37 2.30 -7.97 6.33
N GLY A 38 3.04 -7.08 5.67
CA GLY A 38 3.46 -5.80 6.25
C GLY A 38 2.28 -4.93 6.68
N THR A 39 1.22 -4.91 5.88
CA THR A 39 -0.01 -4.20 6.22
C THR A 39 -0.64 -4.73 7.51
N ARG A 40 -0.74 -6.06 7.66
CA ARG A 40 -1.32 -6.69 8.86
C ARG A 40 -0.51 -6.41 10.13
N VAL A 41 0.82 -6.38 10.01
CA VAL A 41 1.72 -6.22 11.16
C VAL A 41 1.89 -4.76 11.55
N TRP A 42 1.97 -3.84 10.57
CA TRP A 42 2.40 -2.47 10.85
C TRP A 42 1.29 -1.42 10.78
N ALA A 43 0.20 -1.66 10.03
CA ALA A 43 -0.80 -0.63 9.83
C ALA A 43 -1.52 -0.22 11.12
N GLY A 44 -1.87 -1.18 11.99
CA GLY A 44 -2.48 -0.90 13.28
C GLY A 44 -1.55 -0.07 14.18
N GLY A 45 -0.29 -0.50 14.34
CA GLY A 45 0.68 0.23 15.15
C GLY A 45 1.01 1.64 14.62
N ILE A 46 0.95 1.85 13.31
CA ILE A 46 1.09 3.18 12.70
C ILE A 46 -0.14 4.03 13.02
N TYR A 47 -1.34 3.47 12.90
CA TYR A 47 -2.58 4.16 13.27
C TYR A 47 -2.53 4.60 14.74
N ASP A 48 -2.25 3.68 15.65
CA ASP A 48 -2.22 3.95 17.09
C ASP A 48 -1.19 5.03 17.45
N LYS A 49 0.00 4.94 16.86
CA LYS A 49 1.12 5.83 17.19
C LYS A 49 0.96 7.25 16.62
N TYR A 50 0.43 7.39 15.40
CA TYR A 50 0.43 8.68 14.71
C TYR A 50 -0.94 9.32 14.61
N VAL A 51 -2.01 8.54 14.47
CA VAL A 51 -3.37 9.08 14.34
C VAL A 51 -4.06 9.09 15.69
N ALA A 52 -4.16 7.96 16.35
CA ALA A 52 -4.87 7.85 17.61
C ALA A 52 -4.26 8.73 18.70
N SER A 53 -2.92 8.75 18.83
CA SER A 53 -2.25 9.63 19.80
C SER A 53 -2.52 11.09 19.53
N HIS A 54 -2.35 11.54 18.28
CA HIS A 54 -2.57 12.93 17.91
C HIS A 54 -4.04 13.37 18.11
N VAL A 55 -4.98 12.52 17.72
CA VAL A 55 -6.42 12.79 17.95
C VAL A 55 -6.72 12.86 19.44
N THR A 56 -6.18 11.93 20.22
CA THR A 56 -6.36 11.91 21.68
C THR A 56 -5.85 13.20 22.30
N ASP A 57 -4.65 13.66 21.95
CA ASP A 57 -4.05 14.88 22.49
C ASP A 57 -4.87 16.12 22.14
N VAL A 58 -5.28 16.28 20.87
CA VAL A 58 -6.06 17.42 20.40
C VAL A 58 -7.45 17.45 21.03
N VAL A 59 -8.13 16.31 21.07
CA VAL A 59 -9.48 16.23 21.65
C VAL A 59 -9.44 16.45 23.16
N ALA A 60 -8.49 15.85 23.87
CA ALA A 60 -8.35 16.02 25.31
C ALA A 60 -8.01 17.48 25.69
N ASP A 61 -7.03 18.09 25.01
CA ASP A 61 -6.64 19.49 25.23
C ASP A 61 -7.82 20.47 24.95
N THR A 62 -8.59 20.20 23.90
CA THR A 62 -9.73 21.04 23.56
C THR A 62 -10.90 20.85 24.53
N LEU A 63 -11.16 19.62 24.97
CA LEU A 63 -12.20 19.35 25.98
C LEU A 63 -11.88 20.03 27.30
N GLU A 64 -10.61 20.06 27.71
CA GLU A 64 -10.16 20.76 28.92
C GLU A 64 -10.41 22.28 28.78
N LYS A 65 -10.09 22.87 27.64
CA LYS A 65 -10.23 24.31 27.36
C LYS A 65 -11.69 24.77 27.19
N THR A 66 -12.55 23.91 26.71
CA THR A 66 -13.96 24.23 26.39
C THR A 66 -14.95 23.76 27.44
N GLY A 67 -14.47 23.27 28.58
CA GLY A 67 -15.34 22.80 29.67
C GLY A 67 -16.15 21.54 29.30
N GLY A 68 -15.64 20.70 28.39
CA GLY A 68 -16.25 19.44 28.01
C GLY A 68 -17.12 19.49 26.73
N ASP A 69 -17.06 20.56 25.95
CA ASP A 69 -17.80 20.65 24.69
C ASP A 69 -17.13 19.81 23.60
N LEU A 70 -17.70 18.64 23.36
CA LEU A 70 -17.20 17.66 22.40
C LEU A 70 -17.32 18.15 20.95
N ALA A 71 -18.35 18.93 20.61
CA ALA A 71 -18.52 19.45 19.26
C ALA A 71 -17.36 20.40 18.89
N GLN A 72 -16.97 21.25 19.82
CA GLN A 72 -15.81 22.11 19.63
C GLN A 72 -14.51 21.33 19.55
N ALA A 73 -14.33 20.26 20.33
CA ALA A 73 -13.17 19.39 20.26
C ALA A 73 -13.05 18.69 18.89
N ILE A 74 -14.17 18.24 18.32
CA ILE A 74 -14.17 17.64 16.98
C ILE A 74 -13.88 18.69 15.90
N HIS A 75 -14.41 19.90 16.03
CA HIS A 75 -14.11 21.01 15.11
C HIS A 75 -12.64 21.45 15.15
N ALA A 76 -11.94 21.25 16.25
CA ALA A 76 -10.49 21.49 16.35
C ALA A 76 -9.65 20.53 15.50
N LEU A 77 -10.20 19.37 15.08
CA LEU A 77 -9.57 18.44 14.16
C LEU A 77 -9.60 19.00 12.71
N THR A 78 -8.86 20.06 12.45
CA THR A 78 -8.85 20.80 11.18
C THR A 78 -8.42 19.98 9.96
N PHE A 79 -7.78 18.84 10.18
CA PHE A 79 -7.38 17.90 9.12
C PHE A 79 -8.54 17.05 8.60
N LEU A 80 -9.73 17.08 9.27
CA LEU A 80 -10.91 16.34 8.86
C LEU A 80 -11.84 17.22 7.99
N PRO A 81 -12.38 16.68 6.88
CA PRO A 81 -13.46 17.32 6.15
C PRO A 81 -14.69 17.56 7.04
N GLN A 82 -15.39 18.65 6.82
CA GLN A 82 -16.59 19.02 7.61
C GLN A 82 -17.66 17.92 7.63
N SER A 83 -17.85 17.21 6.52
CA SER A 83 -18.77 16.08 6.42
C SER A 83 -18.44 14.91 7.37
N ILE A 84 -17.17 14.71 7.67
CA ILE A 84 -16.72 13.69 8.63
C ILE A 84 -16.87 14.21 10.05
N GLN A 85 -16.51 15.48 10.31
CA GLN A 85 -16.69 16.10 11.61
C GLN A 85 -18.17 16.03 12.05
N GLN A 86 -19.11 16.35 11.15
CA GLN A 86 -20.54 16.27 11.45
C GLN A 86 -20.99 14.85 11.80
N LYS A 87 -20.56 13.85 11.02
CA LYS A 87 -20.87 12.44 11.32
C LYS A 87 -20.29 11.99 12.67
N LEU A 88 -19.10 12.47 13.03
CA LEU A 88 -18.51 12.18 14.33
C LEU A 88 -19.32 12.79 15.47
N ILE A 89 -19.75 14.04 15.33
CA ILE A 89 -20.62 14.71 16.30
C ILE A 89 -21.91 13.92 16.49
N ASP A 90 -22.57 13.53 15.39
CA ASP A 90 -23.82 12.77 15.43
C ASP A 90 -23.65 11.37 16.08
N THR A 91 -22.48 10.74 15.84
CA THR A 91 -22.20 9.39 16.37
C THR A 91 -21.80 9.42 17.84
N VAL A 92 -21.05 10.43 18.27
CA VAL A 92 -20.45 10.49 19.62
C VAL A 92 -21.32 11.25 20.60
N SER A 93 -22.16 12.17 20.17
CA SER A 93 -23.10 12.91 21.05
C SER A 93 -24.08 12.02 21.81
N ALA A 94 -24.27 10.78 21.38
CA ALA A 94 -25.13 9.81 22.04
C ALA A 94 -24.47 9.12 23.27
N ALA A 95 -23.16 9.35 23.56
CA ALA A 95 -22.43 8.59 24.55
C ALA A 95 -21.55 9.48 25.44
N SER A 96 -22.07 9.87 26.56
CA SER A 96 -21.56 10.96 27.41
C SER A 96 -20.40 10.64 28.37
N SER A 97 -19.84 9.43 28.46
CA SER A 97 -18.83 9.12 29.48
C SER A 97 -17.42 8.76 28.98
N ASN A 98 -17.24 8.48 27.69
CA ASN A 98 -15.93 8.12 27.11
C ASN A 98 -15.73 8.72 25.71
N ALA A 99 -15.82 10.04 25.59
CA ALA A 99 -15.82 10.74 24.32
C ALA A 99 -14.53 10.53 23.50
N VAL A 100 -13.36 10.62 24.13
CA VAL A 100 -12.06 10.53 23.44
C VAL A 100 -11.84 9.17 22.77
N PRO A 101 -11.97 8.02 23.47
CA PRO A 101 -11.83 6.71 22.84
C PRO A 101 -12.85 6.46 21.71
N GLN A 102 -14.05 7.01 21.82
CA GLN A 102 -15.07 6.84 20.80
C GLN A 102 -14.77 7.62 19.53
N VAL A 103 -14.25 8.85 19.62
CA VAL A 103 -13.76 9.61 18.49
C VAL A 103 -12.63 8.87 17.78
N VAL A 104 -11.66 8.34 18.51
CA VAL A 104 -10.53 7.56 17.96
C VAL A 104 -11.05 6.31 17.23
N ASN A 105 -11.94 5.53 17.87
CA ASN A 105 -12.50 4.31 17.26
C ASN A 105 -13.39 4.63 16.03
N ALA A 106 -14.09 5.75 16.02
CA ALA A 106 -14.90 6.17 14.87
C ALA A 106 -14.04 6.63 13.68
N LEU A 107 -12.81 7.08 13.92
CA LEU A 107 -11.86 7.46 12.89
C LEU A 107 -11.05 6.27 12.33
N GLU A 108 -10.91 5.19 13.08
CA GLU A 108 -10.16 4.01 12.67
C GLU A 108 -10.58 3.47 11.29
N PRO A 109 -11.89 3.21 10.99
CA PRO A 109 -12.31 2.69 9.69
C PRO A 109 -12.07 3.65 8.53
N LEU A 110 -11.83 4.93 8.79
CA LEU A 110 -11.53 5.93 7.76
C LEU A 110 -10.03 5.99 7.45
N PHE A 111 -9.20 5.98 8.47
CA PHE A 111 -7.75 6.14 8.32
C PHE A 111 -7.01 4.83 8.11
N LEU A 112 -7.46 3.74 8.73
CA LEU A 112 -6.80 2.44 8.63
C LEU A 112 -6.65 1.94 7.19
N PRO A 113 -7.65 2.02 6.29
CA PRO A 113 -7.49 1.62 4.89
C PRO A 113 -6.46 2.46 4.13
N VAL A 114 -6.38 3.76 4.42
CA VAL A 114 -5.40 4.66 3.80
C VAL A 114 -3.98 4.29 4.25
N ILE A 115 -3.79 4.08 5.54
CA ILE A 115 -2.51 3.63 6.11
C ILE A 115 -2.13 2.26 5.54
N GLN A 116 -3.08 1.34 5.45
CA GLN A 116 -2.88 0.03 4.84
C GLN A 116 -2.41 0.14 3.39
N ALA A 117 -3.02 1.01 2.59
CA ALA A 117 -2.62 1.25 1.20
C ALA A 117 -1.19 1.81 1.11
N VAL A 118 -0.83 2.77 1.96
CA VAL A 118 0.51 3.36 1.99
C VAL A 118 1.56 2.34 2.40
N VAL A 119 1.31 1.55 3.45
CA VAL A 119 2.21 0.49 3.90
C VAL A 119 2.38 -0.57 2.82
N PHE A 120 1.27 -1.02 2.22
CA PHE A 120 1.29 -1.99 1.12
C PHE A 120 2.16 -1.51 -0.04
N LEU A 121 1.91 -0.31 -0.53
CA LEU A 121 2.67 0.28 -1.65
C LEU A 121 4.15 0.43 -1.30
N SER A 122 4.48 0.86 -0.10
CA SER A 122 5.87 1.03 0.35
C SER A 122 6.62 -0.30 0.35
N VAL A 123 6.05 -1.33 0.96
CA VAL A 123 6.65 -2.67 1.00
C VAL A 123 6.73 -3.26 -0.41
N TRP A 124 5.68 -3.14 -1.22
CA TRP A 124 5.66 -3.63 -2.60
C TRP A 124 6.75 -2.98 -3.46
N ILE A 125 6.95 -1.66 -3.35
CA ILE A 125 8.02 -0.93 -4.06
C ILE A 125 9.39 -1.43 -3.63
N VAL A 126 9.64 -1.55 -2.32
CA VAL A 126 10.92 -2.01 -1.77
C VAL A 126 11.25 -3.42 -2.27
N VAL A 127 10.31 -4.36 -2.14
CA VAL A 127 10.50 -5.75 -2.63
C VAL A 127 10.76 -5.76 -4.14
N ARG A 128 10.00 -4.99 -4.91
CA ARG A 128 10.19 -4.90 -6.37
C ARG A 128 11.56 -4.34 -6.75
N VAL A 129 12.06 -3.34 -6.03
CA VAL A 129 13.39 -2.77 -6.25
C VAL A 129 14.48 -3.81 -5.93
N LEU A 130 14.36 -4.49 -4.78
CA LEU A 130 15.30 -5.56 -4.38
C LEU A 130 15.35 -6.69 -5.42
N CYS A 131 14.20 -7.20 -5.86
CA CYS A 131 14.14 -8.23 -6.90
C CYS A 131 14.73 -7.76 -8.24
N ARG A 132 14.55 -6.48 -8.58
CA ARG A 132 15.15 -5.89 -9.78
C ARG A 132 16.67 -5.79 -9.66
N MET A 133 17.18 -5.48 -8.46
CA MET A 133 18.63 -5.47 -8.20
C MET A 133 19.22 -6.88 -8.29
N LEU A 134 18.58 -7.88 -7.68
CA LEU A 134 18.98 -9.29 -7.81
C LEU A 134 18.97 -9.74 -9.28
N GLY A 135 17.96 -9.39 -10.05
CA GLY A 135 17.90 -9.69 -11.48
C GLY A 135 19.04 -9.04 -12.31
N ARG A 136 19.64 -7.94 -11.83
CA ARG A 136 20.84 -7.35 -12.47
C ARG A 136 22.10 -8.18 -12.19
N VAL A 137 22.24 -8.66 -10.98
CA VAL A 137 23.37 -9.52 -10.58
C VAL A 137 23.35 -10.84 -11.35
N LEU A 138 22.15 -11.45 -11.48
CA LEU A 138 21.96 -12.70 -12.22
C LEU A 138 22.21 -12.57 -13.74
N ARG A 139 22.27 -11.35 -14.27
CA ARG A 139 22.56 -11.09 -15.69
C ARG A 139 23.97 -11.51 -16.09
N GLY A 140 24.93 -11.52 -15.16
CA GLY A 140 26.31 -11.99 -15.40
C GLY A 140 26.39 -13.49 -15.74
N ILE A 141 25.37 -14.29 -15.40
CA ILE A 141 25.29 -15.73 -15.64
C ILE A 141 24.82 -16.05 -17.07
N ASN A 142 24.24 -15.07 -17.78
CA ASN A 142 23.67 -15.23 -19.13
C ASN A 142 24.72 -15.20 -20.27
N ALA A 143 26.00 -15.20 -19.98
CA ALA A 143 27.07 -15.18 -20.98
C ALA A 143 27.33 -16.54 -21.69
N ILE A 144 26.52 -17.59 -21.39
CA ILE A 144 26.68 -18.92 -21.99
C ILE A 144 25.84 -18.99 -23.28
N PRO A 145 26.45 -19.08 -24.50
CA PRO A 145 25.76 -18.91 -25.76
C PRO A 145 24.74 -20.01 -26.11
N LEU A 146 24.86 -21.21 -25.59
CA LEU A 146 23.98 -22.36 -25.87
C LEU A 146 22.59 -22.21 -25.22
N ILE A 147 22.47 -21.44 -24.13
CA ILE A 147 21.22 -21.26 -23.36
C ILE A 147 20.43 -20.04 -23.85
N GLY A 148 21.05 -19.18 -24.66
CA GLY A 148 20.50 -17.88 -25.05
C GLY A 148 19.19 -17.93 -25.85
N GLY A 149 19.00 -18.92 -26.72
CA GLY A 149 17.78 -19.07 -27.52
C GLY A 149 16.57 -19.50 -26.68
N LEU A 150 16.74 -20.58 -25.94
CA LEU A 150 15.70 -21.10 -25.02
C LEU A 150 15.37 -20.08 -23.94
N ASN A 151 16.38 -19.39 -23.40
CA ASN A 151 16.23 -18.33 -22.43
C ASN A 151 15.39 -17.14 -22.96
N ARG A 152 15.48 -16.80 -24.25
CA ARG A 152 14.67 -15.74 -24.86
C ARG A 152 13.19 -16.13 -25.00
N ILE A 153 12.92 -17.39 -25.42
CA ILE A 153 11.54 -17.89 -25.59
C ILE A 153 10.85 -17.99 -24.22
N LEU A 154 11.52 -18.58 -23.25
CA LEU A 154 11.00 -18.66 -21.88
C LEU A 154 10.86 -17.26 -21.28
N GLY A 155 11.81 -16.36 -21.50
CA GLY A 155 11.73 -14.96 -21.09
C GLY A 155 10.50 -14.23 -21.65
N PHE A 156 10.16 -14.48 -22.91
CA PHE A 156 8.95 -13.89 -23.52
C PHE A 156 7.67 -14.41 -22.85
N ALA A 157 7.54 -15.72 -22.62
CA ALA A 157 6.37 -16.31 -21.97
C ALA A 157 6.18 -15.77 -20.53
N PHE A 158 7.25 -15.74 -19.74
CA PHE A 158 7.22 -15.18 -18.39
C PHE A 158 6.97 -13.67 -18.37
N GLY A 159 7.50 -12.93 -19.34
CA GLY A 159 7.22 -11.50 -19.48
C GLY A 159 5.76 -11.21 -19.78
N TYR A 160 5.13 -12.05 -20.60
CA TYR A 160 3.71 -11.95 -20.91
C TYR A 160 2.84 -12.18 -19.66
N VAL A 161 3.09 -13.26 -18.90
CA VAL A 161 2.39 -13.55 -17.65
C VAL A 161 2.60 -12.44 -16.61
N SER A 162 3.83 -11.96 -16.46
CA SER A 162 4.13 -10.85 -15.56
C SER A 162 3.42 -9.53 -15.97
N GLY A 163 3.32 -9.29 -17.29
CA GLY A 163 2.58 -8.16 -17.83
C GLY A 163 1.09 -8.21 -17.51
N LEU A 164 0.47 -9.39 -17.68
CA LEU A 164 -0.93 -9.62 -17.32
C LEU A 164 -1.19 -9.42 -15.84
N LEU A 165 -0.34 -9.97 -14.96
CA LEU A 165 -0.45 -9.79 -13.50
C LEU A 165 -0.35 -8.33 -13.10
N ASN A 166 0.62 -7.58 -13.64
CA ASN A 166 0.76 -6.16 -13.33
C ASN A 166 -0.43 -5.33 -13.83
N CYS A 167 -0.99 -5.68 -14.98
CA CYS A 167 -2.20 -5.02 -15.51
C CYS A 167 -3.43 -5.33 -14.65
N TRP A 168 -3.58 -6.59 -14.21
CA TRP A 168 -4.68 -7.01 -13.35
C TRP A 168 -4.63 -6.29 -11.99
N ILE A 169 -3.46 -6.24 -11.36
CA ILE A 169 -3.25 -5.48 -10.11
C ILE A 169 -3.56 -4.00 -10.29
N SER A 170 -3.11 -3.40 -11.40
CA SER A 170 -3.40 -1.98 -11.68
C SER A 170 -4.89 -1.72 -11.93
N SER A 171 -5.65 -2.73 -12.39
CA SER A 171 -7.10 -2.63 -12.61
C SER A 171 -7.92 -2.75 -11.32
N ILE A 172 -7.38 -3.40 -10.30
CA ILE A 172 -8.03 -3.52 -8.98
C ILE A 172 -7.79 -2.24 -8.13
N LEU A 173 -6.68 -1.53 -8.40
CA LEU A 173 -6.30 -0.32 -7.65
C LEU A 173 -6.91 0.98 -8.21
N LEU A 174 -7.56 0.92 -9.37
CA LEU A 174 -8.29 2.03 -10.00
C LEU A 174 -9.79 1.87 -9.80
#